data_3fdb8ff939ce148cb4e7b5dc535b41b1
#
_entry.id   3fdb8ff939ce148cb4e7b5dc535b41b1
#
_cell.length_a   1.000
_cell.length_b   1.000
_cell.length_c   1.000
_cell.angle_alpha   90.00
_cell.angle_beta   90.00
_cell.angle_gamma   90.00
#
_symmetry.space_group_name_H-M   'P 1'
#
loop_
_entity.id
_entity.type
_entity.pdbx_description
1 polymer ?
#
loop_
_entity_poly.entity_id
_entity_poly.type
_entity_poly.pdbx_seq_one_letter_code
_entity_poly.pdbx_strand_id
1 'polypeptide(L)'
;PNVGEEALRNLDEAGIVAVGAEVKAGDILVGKVTPKGESPMTPEEKLLRAIFGEKASDVRDTSLRVPPGDAGTVVDVRIFNRHGIDKDQRALQIEREQIEQLQEDKEDEQSILERNTYARLADLLTGKEAVAGPKNFKPGRIAAAALEELSESQWWDIALKSEKAQAELDALRAQFDGSIHELEARFNDKVDKVQRGDDLPPGVMKVVKVFLAV
;
A
#
# COMPACT_ATOMS: atom_id res chain seq x y z
N PRO A 1 -27.40 13.42 -12.10
CA PRO A 1 -28.46 13.37 -13.12
C PRO A 1 -28.57 14.64 -13.97
N ASN A 2 -28.02 15.78 -13.50
CA ASN A 2 -28.10 17.07 -14.20
C ASN A 2 -26.77 17.50 -14.83
N VAL A 3 -25.84 16.56 -15.01
CA VAL A 3 -24.50 16.79 -15.57
C VAL A 3 -24.38 16.06 -16.89
N GLY A 4 -23.86 16.75 -17.92
CA GLY A 4 -23.64 16.16 -19.24
C GLY A 4 -22.56 15.11 -19.24
N GLU A 5 -22.61 14.13 -20.15
CA GLU A 5 -21.66 13.04 -20.28
C GLU A 5 -20.23 13.54 -20.50
N GLU A 6 -20.05 14.65 -21.18
CA GLU A 6 -18.73 15.26 -21.43
C GLU A 6 -18.01 15.65 -20.13
N ALA A 7 -18.75 16.14 -19.13
CA ALA A 7 -18.20 16.50 -17.83
C ALA A 7 -17.85 15.26 -16.96
N LEU A 8 -18.36 14.10 -17.32
CA LEU A 8 -18.14 12.83 -16.60
C LEU A 8 -17.04 11.96 -17.24
N ARG A 9 -16.54 12.32 -18.40
CA ARG A 9 -15.61 11.48 -19.20
C ARG A 9 -14.32 11.10 -18.47
N ASN A 10 -13.86 11.95 -17.56
CA ASN A 10 -12.61 11.75 -16.80
C ASN A 10 -12.85 11.02 -15.46
N LEU A 11 -14.10 10.69 -15.15
CA LEU A 11 -14.47 10.00 -13.91
C LEU A 11 -14.56 8.49 -14.14
N ASP A 12 -14.16 7.74 -13.12
CA ASP A 12 -14.34 6.30 -13.07
C ASP A 12 -15.78 5.91 -12.62
N GLU A 13 -16.04 4.61 -12.50
CA GLU A 13 -17.35 4.10 -12.05
C GLU A 13 -17.72 4.54 -10.63
N ALA A 14 -16.74 4.84 -9.79
CA ALA A 14 -16.94 5.38 -8.44
C ALA A 14 -17.20 6.90 -8.45
N GLY A 15 -17.17 7.55 -9.62
CA GLY A 15 -17.34 8.99 -9.75
C GLY A 15 -16.10 9.80 -9.34
N ILE A 16 -14.92 9.19 -9.38
CA ILE A 16 -13.65 9.82 -9.01
C ILE A 16 -12.80 10.00 -10.25
N VAL A 17 -12.10 11.12 -10.35
CA VAL A 17 -11.23 11.43 -11.50
C VAL A 17 -10.08 10.41 -11.61
N ALA A 18 -9.77 10.00 -12.83
CA ALA A 18 -8.66 9.08 -13.11
C ALA A 18 -7.30 9.79 -12.94
N VAL A 19 -6.30 9.05 -12.45
CA VAL A 19 -4.91 9.52 -12.41
C VAL A 19 -4.40 9.71 -13.84
N GLY A 20 -3.69 10.80 -14.10
CA GLY A 20 -3.23 11.18 -15.43
C GLY A 20 -4.23 12.02 -16.25
N ALA A 21 -5.44 12.25 -15.76
CA ALA A 21 -6.41 13.11 -16.42
C ALA A 21 -6.01 14.59 -16.39
N GLU A 22 -6.09 15.25 -17.53
CA GLU A 22 -5.97 16.72 -17.61
C GLU A 22 -7.29 17.37 -17.22
N VAL A 23 -7.26 18.25 -16.25
CA VAL A 23 -8.43 18.95 -15.72
C VAL A 23 -8.26 20.46 -15.80
N LYS A 24 -9.37 21.14 -16.04
CA LYS A 24 -9.47 22.60 -16.15
C LYS A 24 -10.44 23.14 -15.12
N ALA A 25 -10.38 24.46 -14.90
CA ALA A 25 -11.32 25.15 -14.02
C ALA A 25 -12.79 24.77 -14.31
N GLY A 26 -13.50 24.31 -13.29
CA GLY A 26 -14.90 23.88 -13.38
C GLY A 26 -15.11 22.39 -13.68
N ASP A 27 -14.07 21.62 -14.07
CA ASP A 27 -14.15 20.18 -14.27
C ASP A 27 -14.42 19.47 -12.93
N ILE A 28 -15.12 18.34 -13.00
CA ILE A 28 -15.45 17.55 -11.82
C ILE A 28 -14.28 16.66 -11.43
N LEU A 29 -13.84 16.75 -10.19
CA LEU A 29 -12.83 15.89 -9.59
C LEU A 29 -13.46 14.69 -8.88
N VAL A 30 -14.52 14.94 -8.11
CA VAL A 30 -15.26 13.90 -7.40
C VAL A 30 -16.74 14.17 -7.55
N GLY A 31 -17.47 13.25 -8.16
CA GLY A 31 -18.91 13.29 -8.33
C GLY A 31 -19.60 13.06 -6.99
N LYS A 32 -20.49 13.97 -6.62
CA LYS A 32 -21.31 13.84 -5.41
C LYS A 32 -22.68 14.41 -5.64
N VAL A 33 -23.70 13.68 -5.21
CA VAL A 33 -25.08 14.13 -5.19
C VAL A 33 -25.61 14.12 -3.76
N THR A 34 -26.38 15.14 -3.40
CA THR A 34 -27.05 15.21 -2.09
C THR A 34 -28.56 15.29 -2.30
N PRO A 35 -29.37 14.60 -1.47
CA PRO A 35 -30.81 14.75 -1.54
C PRO A 35 -31.19 16.21 -1.27
N LYS A 36 -32.15 16.73 -2.03
CA LYS A 36 -32.81 17.99 -1.68
C LYS A 36 -33.63 17.72 -0.42
N GLY A 37 -33.46 18.57 0.60
CA GLY A 37 -34.33 18.52 1.76
C GLY A 37 -35.80 18.65 1.35
N GLU A 38 -36.72 18.13 2.15
CA GLU A 38 -38.16 18.26 1.96
C GLU A 38 -38.56 19.76 2.05
N SER A 39 -38.44 20.48 0.95
CA SER A 39 -39.18 21.74 0.79
C SER A 39 -40.58 21.37 0.32
N PRO A 40 -41.64 22.02 0.84
CA PRO A 40 -42.97 21.80 0.36
C PRO A 40 -43.03 22.10 -1.15
N MET A 41 -43.24 21.03 -1.94
CA MET A 41 -43.32 21.17 -3.40
C MET A 41 -44.50 22.03 -3.76
N THR A 42 -44.27 22.96 -4.68
CA THR A 42 -45.37 23.70 -5.31
C THR A 42 -46.26 22.77 -6.13
N PRO A 43 -47.54 23.05 -6.31
CA PRO A 43 -48.43 22.21 -7.15
C PRO A 43 -47.91 22.01 -8.57
N GLU A 44 -47.20 23.01 -9.12
CA GLU A 44 -46.58 22.98 -10.44
C GLU A 44 -45.40 21.98 -10.49
N GLU A 45 -44.57 21.94 -9.44
CA GLU A 45 -43.47 20.98 -9.33
C GLU A 45 -44.00 19.53 -9.21
N LYS A 46 -45.10 19.33 -8.47
CA LYS A 46 -45.78 18.01 -8.41
C LYS A 46 -46.30 17.58 -9.76
N LEU A 47 -46.84 18.49 -10.55
CA LEU A 47 -47.34 18.22 -11.88
C LEU A 47 -46.21 17.88 -12.86
N LEU A 48 -45.11 18.61 -12.84
CA LEU A 48 -43.92 18.35 -13.65
C LEU A 48 -43.26 17.00 -13.29
N ARG A 49 -43.28 16.65 -12.02
CA ARG A 49 -42.77 15.36 -11.54
C ARG A 49 -43.60 14.20 -12.04
N ALA A 50 -44.94 14.36 -12.08
CA ALA A 50 -45.83 13.34 -12.61
C ALA A 50 -45.69 13.13 -14.13
N ILE A 51 -45.29 14.18 -14.87
CA ILE A 51 -45.15 14.15 -16.33
C ILE A 51 -43.75 13.65 -16.77
N PHE A 52 -42.69 14.06 -16.12
CA PHE A 52 -41.29 13.81 -16.53
C PHE A 52 -40.53 12.79 -15.71
N GLY A 53 -41.17 12.16 -14.72
CA GLY A 53 -40.60 11.12 -13.87
C GLY A 53 -39.78 11.61 -12.67
N GLU A 54 -39.82 10.80 -11.62
CA GLU A 54 -39.39 11.16 -10.26
C GLU A 54 -37.90 11.37 -10.04
N LYS A 55 -37.03 10.88 -10.92
CA LYS A 55 -35.59 10.70 -10.58
C LYS A 55 -34.69 11.93 -10.69
N ALA A 56 -35.05 12.96 -11.45
CA ALA A 56 -34.17 14.07 -11.74
C ALA A 56 -34.27 15.27 -10.77
N SER A 57 -35.33 15.34 -9.96
CA SER A 57 -35.62 16.53 -9.12
C SER A 57 -35.21 16.40 -7.66
N ASP A 58 -34.91 15.18 -7.17
CA ASP A 58 -34.71 14.94 -5.74
C ASP A 58 -33.29 15.08 -5.25
N VAL A 59 -32.34 15.21 -6.15
CA VAL A 59 -30.91 15.33 -5.81
C VAL A 59 -30.32 16.62 -6.37
N ARG A 60 -29.40 17.17 -5.62
CA ARG A 60 -28.59 18.33 -6.00
C ARG A 60 -27.17 17.87 -6.26
N ASP A 61 -26.57 18.35 -7.35
CA ASP A 61 -25.15 18.18 -7.60
C ASP A 61 -24.32 18.99 -6.59
N THR A 62 -23.49 18.30 -5.83
CA THR A 62 -22.56 18.88 -4.86
C THR A 62 -21.13 18.37 -5.12
N SER A 63 -20.85 18.03 -6.38
CA SER A 63 -19.55 17.53 -6.82
C SER A 63 -18.42 18.51 -6.51
N LEU A 64 -17.26 17.97 -6.15
CA LEU A 64 -16.03 18.73 -6.04
C LEU A 64 -15.54 19.09 -7.43
N ARG A 65 -15.33 20.38 -7.69
CA ARG A 65 -14.83 20.88 -8.96
C ARG A 65 -13.50 21.58 -8.80
N VAL A 66 -12.74 21.64 -9.88
CA VAL A 66 -11.48 22.40 -9.93
C VAL A 66 -11.82 23.88 -9.73
N PRO A 67 -11.12 24.59 -8.80
CA PRO A 67 -11.33 26.01 -8.57
C PRO A 67 -11.07 26.86 -9.82
N PRO A 68 -11.70 28.03 -9.92
CA PRO A 68 -11.43 28.96 -11.02
C PRO A 68 -9.98 29.47 -10.94
N GLY A 69 -9.27 29.36 -12.05
CA GLY A 69 -7.86 29.76 -12.16
C GLY A 69 -6.86 28.62 -12.09
N ASP A 70 -7.27 27.44 -11.62
CA ASP A 70 -6.43 26.26 -11.56
C ASP A 70 -6.68 25.37 -12.77
N ALA A 71 -5.60 24.77 -13.28
CA ALA A 71 -5.63 23.72 -14.30
C ALA A 71 -4.38 22.86 -14.13
N GLY A 72 -4.48 21.59 -14.43
CA GLY A 72 -3.31 20.70 -14.29
C GLY A 72 -3.65 19.25 -14.56
N THR A 73 -2.69 18.39 -14.27
CA THR A 73 -2.84 16.94 -14.41
C THR A 73 -3.02 16.29 -13.03
N VAL A 74 -3.94 15.35 -12.93
CA VAL A 74 -4.12 14.56 -11.70
C VAL A 74 -2.95 13.61 -11.55
N VAL A 75 -2.15 13.79 -10.49
CA VAL A 75 -0.95 12.97 -10.23
C VAL A 75 -1.20 11.81 -9.29
N ASP A 76 -2.13 11.99 -8.34
CA ASP A 76 -2.46 10.93 -7.37
C ASP A 76 -3.89 11.13 -6.85
N VAL A 77 -4.52 10.03 -6.44
CA VAL A 77 -5.84 10.01 -5.81
C VAL A 77 -5.80 9.06 -4.63
N ARG A 78 -6.08 9.57 -3.44
CA ARG A 78 -6.17 8.76 -2.22
C ARG A 78 -7.59 8.72 -1.70
N ILE A 79 -8.02 7.52 -1.33
CA ILE A 79 -9.36 7.25 -0.80
C ILE A 79 -9.20 6.72 0.62
N PHE A 80 -9.86 7.40 1.56
CA PHE A 80 -9.93 7.00 2.96
C PHE A 80 -11.36 6.56 3.25
N ASN A 81 -11.53 5.32 3.65
CA ASN A 81 -12.82 4.74 3.99
C ASN A 81 -12.90 4.54 5.50
N ARG A 82 -14.07 4.86 6.07
CA ARG A 82 -14.34 4.58 7.48
C ARG A 82 -14.32 3.09 7.74
N HIS A 83 -13.89 2.72 8.92
CA HIS A 83 -13.89 1.36 9.44
C HIS A 83 -15.27 0.68 9.33
N GLY A 84 -15.32 -0.55 8.78
CA GLY A 84 -16.54 -1.35 8.69
C GLY A 84 -17.51 -0.96 7.57
N ILE A 85 -17.09 -0.13 6.61
CA ILE A 85 -17.88 0.20 5.42
C ILE A 85 -17.39 -0.63 4.23
N ASP A 86 -18.31 -1.10 3.40
CA ASP A 86 -17.98 -1.80 2.16
C ASP A 86 -17.15 -0.90 1.24
N LYS A 87 -16.01 -1.42 0.82
CA LYS A 87 -15.09 -0.73 -0.08
C LYS A 87 -15.57 -0.91 -1.51
N ASP A 88 -15.59 0.17 -2.28
CA ASP A 88 -15.84 0.10 -3.72
C ASP A 88 -14.64 -0.48 -4.49
N GLN A 89 -14.83 -0.83 -5.76
CA GLN A 89 -13.78 -1.44 -6.60
C GLN A 89 -12.51 -0.58 -6.68
N ARG A 90 -12.67 0.74 -6.74
CA ARG A 90 -11.55 1.68 -6.80
C ARG A 90 -10.75 1.68 -5.50
N ALA A 91 -11.42 1.69 -4.34
CA ALA A 91 -10.76 1.61 -3.05
C ALA A 91 -10.01 0.27 -2.87
N LEU A 92 -10.60 -0.84 -3.31
CA LEU A 92 -9.96 -2.15 -3.29
C LEU A 92 -8.73 -2.21 -4.22
N GLN A 93 -8.78 -1.56 -5.37
CA GLN A 93 -7.64 -1.48 -6.28
C GLN A 93 -6.49 -0.71 -5.63
N ILE A 94 -6.76 0.47 -5.09
CA ILE A 94 -5.73 1.29 -4.39
C ILE A 94 -5.14 0.53 -3.21
N GLU A 95 -5.97 -0.17 -2.43
CA GLU A 95 -5.50 -1.01 -1.33
C GLU A 95 -4.55 -2.11 -1.80
N ARG A 96 -4.86 -2.80 -2.89
CA ARG A 96 -3.99 -3.83 -3.47
C ARG A 96 -2.66 -3.25 -3.93
N GLU A 97 -2.68 -2.13 -4.64
CA GLU A 97 -1.47 -1.44 -5.09
C GLU A 97 -0.58 -1.02 -3.90
N GLN A 98 -1.19 -0.54 -2.80
CA GLN A 98 -0.46 -0.19 -1.58
C GLN A 98 0.16 -1.42 -0.89
N ILE A 99 -0.56 -2.54 -0.83
CA ILE A 99 -0.05 -3.78 -0.24
C ILE A 99 1.09 -4.35 -1.10
N GLU A 100 0.96 -4.33 -2.42
CA GLU A 100 1.99 -4.76 -3.37
C GLU A 100 3.27 -3.94 -3.19
N GLN A 101 3.16 -2.60 -3.08
CA GLN A 101 4.29 -1.73 -2.80
C GLN A 101 4.95 -2.05 -1.44
N LEU A 102 4.17 -2.30 -0.39
CA LEU A 102 4.70 -2.69 0.91
C LEU A 102 5.41 -4.04 0.87
N GLN A 103 4.95 -4.95 0.00
CA GLN A 103 5.59 -6.26 -0.20
C GLN A 103 6.92 -6.11 -0.93
N GLU A 104 6.98 -5.30 -1.99
CA GLU A 104 8.23 -4.98 -2.69
C GLU A 104 9.26 -4.35 -1.73
N ASP A 105 8.84 -3.36 -0.94
CA ASP A 105 9.69 -2.73 0.07
C ASP A 105 10.23 -3.74 1.09
N LYS A 106 9.39 -4.70 1.53
CA LYS A 106 9.79 -5.77 2.44
C LYS A 106 10.83 -6.69 1.81
N GLU A 107 10.62 -7.10 0.55
CA GLU A 107 11.53 -7.99 -0.19
C GLU A 107 12.89 -7.32 -0.39
N ASP A 108 12.91 -6.03 -0.71
CA ASP A 108 14.13 -5.24 -0.83
C ASP A 108 14.87 -5.11 0.50
N GLU A 109 14.18 -4.76 1.60
CA GLU A 109 14.78 -4.70 2.94
C GLU A 109 15.36 -6.06 3.35
N GLN A 110 14.62 -7.15 3.10
CA GLN A 110 15.08 -8.51 3.40
C GLN A 110 16.31 -8.87 2.59
N SER A 111 16.33 -8.61 1.29
CA SER A 111 17.47 -8.87 0.41
C SER A 111 18.75 -8.13 0.86
N ILE A 112 18.61 -6.87 1.27
CA ILE A 112 19.72 -6.08 1.79
C ILE A 112 20.23 -6.66 3.12
N LEU A 113 19.32 -7.02 4.01
CA LEU A 113 19.64 -7.61 5.31
C LEU A 113 20.37 -8.96 5.14
N GLU A 114 19.85 -9.83 4.29
CA GLU A 114 20.46 -11.14 3.96
C GLU A 114 21.87 -10.94 3.40
N ARG A 115 22.04 -10.13 2.37
CA ARG A 115 23.34 -9.89 1.76
C ARG A 115 24.39 -9.37 2.76
N ASN A 116 24.00 -8.42 3.61
CA ASN A 116 24.88 -7.87 4.63
C ASN A 116 25.25 -8.89 5.70
N THR A 117 24.27 -9.70 6.12
CA THR A 117 24.48 -10.72 7.15
C THR A 117 25.36 -11.84 6.63
N TYR A 118 25.11 -12.33 5.42
CA TYR A 118 25.92 -13.38 4.81
C TYR A 118 27.34 -12.91 4.49
N ALA A 119 27.54 -11.65 4.09
CA ALA A 119 28.88 -11.09 3.94
C ALA A 119 29.66 -11.12 5.28
N ARG A 120 29.03 -10.67 6.38
CA ARG A 120 29.64 -10.73 7.73
C ARG A 120 29.88 -12.16 8.19
N LEU A 121 28.96 -13.07 7.88
CA LEU A 121 29.08 -14.49 8.20
C LEU A 121 30.24 -15.13 7.45
N ALA A 122 30.42 -14.84 6.16
CA ALA A 122 31.56 -15.29 5.36
C ALA A 122 32.89 -14.80 5.96
N ASP A 123 32.98 -13.53 6.34
CA ASP A 123 34.16 -12.96 6.98
C ASP A 123 34.47 -13.64 8.33
N LEU A 124 33.40 -13.94 9.11
CA LEU A 124 33.55 -14.59 10.40
C LEU A 124 34.00 -16.06 10.26
N LEU A 125 33.51 -16.79 9.26
CA LEU A 125 33.83 -18.22 9.03
C LEU A 125 35.18 -18.37 8.37
N THR A 126 35.57 -17.50 7.45
CA THR A 126 36.80 -17.63 6.67
C THR A 126 38.04 -17.66 7.57
N GLY A 127 38.89 -18.68 7.37
CA GLY A 127 40.16 -18.87 8.11
C GLY A 127 40.00 -19.46 9.52
N LYS A 128 38.75 -19.70 9.98
CA LYS A 128 38.50 -20.39 11.27
C LYS A 128 38.57 -21.89 11.10
N GLU A 129 38.76 -22.61 12.22
CA GLU A 129 38.73 -24.09 12.27
C GLU A 129 37.30 -24.54 12.61
N ALA A 130 36.72 -25.35 11.72
CA ALA A 130 35.43 -25.99 11.93
C ALA A 130 35.62 -27.44 12.49
N VAL A 131 34.77 -27.78 13.44
CA VAL A 131 34.68 -29.12 14.03
C VAL A 131 33.66 -29.98 13.30
N ALA A 132 32.55 -29.37 12.89
CA ALA A 132 31.47 -30.05 12.19
C ALA A 132 30.80 -29.07 11.22
N GLY A 133 29.98 -29.59 10.29
CA GLY A 133 29.25 -28.83 9.31
C GLY A 133 28.20 -29.63 8.57
N PRO A 134 27.51 -29.06 7.58
CA PRO A 134 26.48 -29.72 6.80
C PRO A 134 27.01 -30.93 6.01
N LYS A 135 26.10 -31.68 5.37
CA LYS A 135 26.46 -32.82 4.53
C LYS A 135 27.48 -32.40 3.46
N ASN A 136 28.56 -33.19 3.31
CA ASN A 136 29.69 -32.98 2.41
C ASN A 136 30.72 -31.93 2.86
N PHE A 137 30.53 -31.26 3.98
CA PHE A 137 31.53 -30.35 4.53
C PHE A 137 32.66 -31.14 5.24
N LYS A 138 33.91 -30.82 4.94
CA LYS A 138 35.08 -31.44 5.60
C LYS A 138 35.51 -30.58 6.78
N PRO A 139 35.52 -31.13 8.02
CA PRO A 139 36.06 -30.42 9.18
C PRO A 139 37.51 -29.98 8.93
N GLY A 140 37.85 -28.80 9.42
CA GLY A 140 39.20 -28.23 9.27
C GLY A 140 39.14 -26.72 9.10
N ARG A 141 40.20 -26.15 8.55
CA ARG A 141 40.26 -24.69 8.29
C ARG A 141 39.39 -24.34 7.10
N ILE A 142 38.47 -23.42 7.32
CA ILE A 142 37.50 -22.97 6.32
C ILE A 142 38.19 -22.05 5.31
N ALA A 143 38.28 -22.47 4.06
CA ALA A 143 38.69 -21.65 2.93
C ALA A 143 37.46 -20.97 2.30
N ALA A 144 37.63 -19.80 1.68
CA ALA A 144 36.52 -19.13 0.97
C ALA A 144 35.87 -20.01 -0.09
N ALA A 145 36.66 -20.79 -0.84
CA ALA A 145 36.15 -21.73 -1.84
C ALA A 145 35.25 -22.83 -1.25
N ALA A 146 35.48 -23.24 0.01
CA ALA A 146 34.61 -24.22 0.66
C ALA A 146 33.22 -23.64 1.04
N LEU A 147 33.11 -22.33 1.21
CA LEU A 147 31.82 -21.66 1.42
C LEU A 147 31.05 -21.54 0.11
N GLU A 148 31.72 -21.32 -1.01
CA GLU A 148 31.08 -21.21 -2.34
C GLU A 148 30.43 -22.53 -2.80
N GLU A 149 30.93 -23.67 -2.29
CA GLU A 149 30.33 -24.98 -2.57
C GLU A 149 29.05 -25.27 -1.76
N LEU A 150 28.77 -24.44 -0.75
CA LEU A 150 27.61 -24.55 0.15
C LEU A 150 26.59 -23.50 -0.16
N SER A 151 25.30 -23.82 0.06
CA SER A 151 24.28 -22.77 0.08
C SER A 151 24.46 -21.88 1.32
N GLU A 152 24.17 -20.58 1.18
CA GLU A 152 24.31 -19.60 2.27
C GLU A 152 23.56 -20.02 3.56
N SER A 153 22.39 -20.66 3.41
CA SER A 153 21.63 -21.19 4.54
C SER A 153 22.35 -22.28 5.33
N GLN A 154 23.24 -23.04 4.67
CA GLN A 154 24.01 -24.10 5.31
C GLN A 154 25.21 -23.56 6.10
N TRP A 155 25.62 -22.33 5.90
CA TRP A 155 26.73 -21.74 6.66
C TRP A 155 26.40 -21.60 8.14
N TRP A 156 25.13 -21.48 8.50
CA TRP A 156 24.68 -21.46 9.89
C TRP A 156 24.84 -22.78 10.63
N ASP A 157 25.00 -23.89 9.91
CA ASP A 157 25.18 -25.25 10.49
C ASP A 157 26.65 -25.61 10.73
N ILE A 158 27.55 -24.69 10.45
CA ILE A 158 29.00 -24.89 10.69
C ILE A 158 29.30 -24.63 12.15
N ALA A 159 29.85 -25.66 12.84
CA ALA A 159 30.31 -25.54 14.21
C ALA A 159 31.80 -25.23 14.26
N LEU A 160 32.17 -24.15 14.95
CA LEU A 160 33.51 -23.67 15.08
C LEU A 160 34.22 -24.28 16.32
N LYS A 161 35.53 -24.51 16.24
CA LYS A 161 36.34 -25.01 17.34
C LYS A 161 36.53 -23.99 18.47
N SER A 162 36.58 -22.72 18.12
CA SER A 162 36.78 -21.64 19.07
C SER A 162 35.45 -21.23 19.69
N GLU A 163 35.29 -21.40 21.01
CA GLU A 163 34.09 -20.98 21.75
C GLU A 163 33.74 -19.52 21.53
N LYS A 164 34.74 -18.64 21.45
CA LYS A 164 34.53 -17.20 21.18
C LYS A 164 33.93 -16.98 19.79
N ALA A 165 34.50 -17.66 18.76
CA ALA A 165 33.98 -17.52 17.41
C ALA A 165 32.60 -18.17 17.25
N GLN A 166 32.31 -19.25 17.96
CA GLN A 166 30.99 -19.86 18.00
C GLN A 166 29.97 -18.92 18.67
N ALA A 167 30.32 -18.28 19.77
CA ALA A 167 29.45 -17.30 20.43
C ALA A 167 29.16 -16.08 19.53
N GLU A 168 30.15 -15.62 18.74
CA GLU A 168 29.95 -14.55 17.76
C GLU A 168 29.01 -14.98 16.62
N LEU A 169 29.10 -16.22 16.16
CA LEU A 169 28.22 -16.79 15.15
C LEU A 169 26.78 -16.91 15.68
N ASP A 170 26.62 -17.43 16.89
CA ASP A 170 25.30 -17.60 17.53
C ASP A 170 24.63 -16.24 17.77
N ALA A 171 25.44 -15.22 18.19
CA ALA A 171 24.96 -13.86 18.35
C ALA A 171 24.52 -13.22 17.00
N LEU A 172 25.29 -13.45 15.92
CA LEU A 172 24.94 -12.98 14.59
C LEU A 172 23.66 -13.63 14.09
N ARG A 173 23.49 -14.94 14.31
CA ARG A 173 22.25 -15.67 13.97
C ARG A 173 21.04 -15.11 14.73
N ALA A 174 21.17 -14.96 16.04
CA ALA A 174 20.09 -14.39 16.85
C ALA A 174 19.73 -12.96 16.43
N GLN A 175 20.72 -12.14 16.06
CA GLN A 175 20.49 -10.81 15.54
C GLN A 175 19.74 -10.86 14.19
N PHE A 176 20.14 -11.74 13.28
CA PHE A 176 19.50 -11.92 11.98
C PHE A 176 18.06 -12.38 12.12
N ASP A 177 17.81 -13.45 12.89
CA ASP A 177 16.47 -13.97 13.13
C ASP A 177 15.56 -12.92 13.79
N GLY A 178 16.10 -12.16 14.75
CA GLY A 178 15.39 -11.06 15.38
C GLY A 178 15.02 -9.93 14.39
N SER A 179 15.93 -9.57 13.50
CA SER A 179 15.69 -8.54 12.48
C SER A 179 14.66 -8.97 11.44
N ILE A 180 14.69 -10.22 11.00
CA ILE A 180 13.68 -10.80 10.09
C ILE A 180 12.30 -10.80 10.76
N HIS A 181 12.23 -11.26 12.01
CA HIS A 181 10.97 -11.26 12.74
C HIS A 181 10.39 -9.86 12.93
N GLU A 182 11.23 -8.88 13.24
CA GLU A 182 10.83 -7.48 13.36
C GLU A 182 10.35 -6.90 12.02
N LEU A 183 11.01 -7.24 10.92
CA LEU A 183 10.62 -6.85 9.56
C LEU A 183 9.22 -7.41 9.22
N GLU A 184 8.99 -8.69 9.49
CA GLU A 184 7.70 -9.33 9.28
C GLU A 184 6.59 -8.72 10.14
N ALA A 185 6.87 -8.45 11.42
CA ALA A 185 5.91 -7.82 12.32
C ALA A 185 5.53 -6.41 11.84
N ARG A 186 6.52 -5.62 11.40
CA ARG A 186 6.29 -4.27 10.84
C ARG A 186 5.47 -4.32 9.55
N PHE A 187 5.75 -5.29 8.68
CA PHE A 187 4.99 -5.48 7.45
C PHE A 187 3.53 -5.82 7.75
N ASN A 188 3.29 -6.81 8.61
CA ASN A 188 1.94 -7.23 8.99
C ASN A 188 1.15 -6.07 9.64
N ASP A 189 1.77 -5.29 10.53
CA ASP A 189 1.12 -4.12 11.14
C ASP A 189 0.75 -3.03 10.10
N LYS A 190 1.61 -2.83 9.07
CA LYS A 190 1.30 -1.89 7.97
C LYS A 190 0.15 -2.41 7.11
N VAL A 191 0.15 -3.70 6.76
CA VAL A 191 -0.93 -4.33 5.98
C VAL A 191 -2.26 -4.27 6.74
N ASP A 192 -2.25 -4.60 8.03
CA ASP A 192 -3.43 -4.51 8.87
C ASP A 192 -3.99 -3.08 8.94
N LYS A 193 -3.13 -2.07 9.01
CA LYS A 193 -3.55 -0.66 8.98
C LYS A 193 -4.21 -0.28 7.66
N VAL A 194 -3.67 -0.74 6.51
CA VAL A 194 -4.24 -0.49 5.19
C VAL A 194 -5.62 -1.17 5.06
N GLN A 195 -5.73 -2.42 5.55
CA GLN A 195 -6.97 -3.20 5.45
C GLN A 195 -8.06 -2.75 6.42
N ARG A 196 -7.65 -2.33 7.62
CA ARG A 196 -8.57 -1.98 8.70
C ARG A 196 -9.49 -0.81 8.36
N GLY A 197 -9.04 0.13 7.51
CA GLY A 197 -9.71 1.39 7.25
C GLY A 197 -9.29 2.49 8.21
N ASP A 198 -9.81 3.68 7.98
CA ASP A 198 -9.38 4.92 8.64
C ASP A 198 -10.36 5.38 9.72
N ASP A 199 -9.82 6.01 10.76
CA ASP A 199 -10.61 6.67 11.79
C ASP A 199 -11.05 8.05 11.26
N LEU A 200 -12.23 8.10 10.67
CA LEU A 200 -12.81 9.34 10.15
C LEU A 200 -13.74 9.99 11.20
N PRO A 201 -13.90 11.34 11.16
CA PRO A 201 -14.81 12.05 12.05
C PRO A 201 -16.24 11.51 12.00
N PRO A 202 -17.04 11.69 13.06
CA PRO A 202 -18.44 11.29 13.07
C PRO A 202 -19.22 11.88 11.90
N GLY A 203 -19.99 11.03 11.21
CA GLY A 203 -20.78 11.42 10.03
C GLY A 203 -20.03 11.41 8.71
N VAL A 204 -18.70 11.25 8.71
CA VAL A 204 -17.88 11.09 7.50
C VAL A 204 -17.68 9.61 7.22
N MET A 205 -18.11 9.13 6.06
CA MET A 205 -17.98 7.74 5.66
C MET A 205 -16.77 7.53 4.75
N LYS A 206 -16.44 8.52 3.91
CA LYS A 206 -15.38 8.44 2.92
C LYS A 206 -14.77 9.81 2.70
N VAL A 207 -13.46 9.88 2.57
CA VAL A 207 -12.72 11.09 2.18
C VAL A 207 -11.89 10.77 0.95
N VAL A 208 -11.97 11.61 -0.06
CA VAL A 208 -11.16 11.50 -1.29
C VAL A 208 -10.24 12.71 -1.35
N LYS A 209 -8.93 12.46 -1.50
CA LYS A 209 -7.91 13.48 -1.75
C LYS A 209 -7.42 13.34 -3.18
N VAL A 210 -7.51 14.42 -3.94
CA VAL A 210 -7.02 14.50 -5.32
C VAL A 210 -5.83 15.44 -5.34
N PHE A 211 -4.72 14.99 -5.91
CA PHE A 211 -3.49 15.77 -6.05
C PHE A 211 -3.35 16.21 -7.50
N LEU A 212 -3.20 17.53 -7.70
CA LEU A 212 -3.02 18.13 -9.02
C LEU A 212 -1.60 18.67 -9.14
N ALA A 213 -0.96 18.39 -10.28
CA ALA A 213 0.22 19.13 -10.72
C ALA A 213 -0.25 20.36 -11.51
N VAL A 214 -0.05 21.53 -10.95
CA VAL A 214 -0.37 22.83 -11.54
C VAL A 214 0.85 23.38 -12.24
#